data_6652b4dc2c5ed645e398a96fad2e6e15
#
_entry.id   6652b4dc2c5ed645e398a96fad2e6e15
#
_cell.length_a   1.000
_cell.length_b   1.000
_cell.length_c   1.000
_cell.angle_alpha   90.00
_cell.angle_beta   90.00
_cell.angle_gamma   90.00
#
_symmetry.space_group_name_H-M   'P 1'
#
loop_
_entity.id
_entity.type
_entity.pdbx_description
1 polymer ?
#
loop_
_entity_poly.entity_id
_entity_poly.type
_entity_poly.pdbx_seq_one_letter_code
_entity_poly.pdbx_strand_id
1 'polypeptide(L)'
;MKAVLISSIFLFCLLPGVSAQHRTIGTIPLGGTQPGTTQSPADKMAAIPAYKQALSVFDKLVEARGDFRLPVPKFVMLKGKGNGNAAFMNYLLNEVQLEENAFNACKEYGDAGLAFLIGHELTHYYEKHGWRSGFVQEYGDLPIGLRLNKLTDKVANETEADYLGGFLAYSAGYGLFDKGPELIQKVYTAYGWGTESENYPSLSDRQALLLRTKEKLERLIEVFEMANLLTAIGSYAEAYEYYRYVAIRYQSREIYNNLGVAKVLEAMNEFEANELVYRYPVELDLSFSAGSKGSGAGSLRDVLLRQALLQFDAAISMDPGYAPAYLNKACAYALLGDSTRARFYADKEARNAALDNNQYPKTAVDADVLIGILEAKSGNTEQAKKLFQAATTKDSKLAAINLSILNNDPLPPAPKEKVGLKPETIDGLKMAAISHPIDNDLFPKYDEAKTIELTDNLGFNQNPAPGPNSKVYISNNSLNTTEPLTIFHFTTAGNKGKTAKNIGLGDGRDAIVTAYGEAPRTIETPIGQIMVYKQIIFILKDNKLERWVNYTRR
;
A
#
# COMPACT_ATOMS: atom_id res chain seq x y z
N MET A 1 -24.42 -54.76 3.42
CA MET A 1 -24.94 -53.50 3.96
C MET A 1 -24.84 -52.48 2.85
N LYS A 2 -25.98 -51.95 2.41
CA LYS A 2 -26.15 -51.16 1.20
C LYS A 2 -25.71 -49.74 1.44
N ALA A 3 -24.80 -49.21 0.60
CA ALA A 3 -24.48 -47.78 0.50
C ALA A 3 -25.56 -47.10 -0.38
N VAL A 4 -26.18 -46.05 0.15
CA VAL A 4 -27.14 -45.22 -0.58
C VAL A 4 -26.36 -44.01 -1.13
N LEU A 5 -26.26 -43.97 -2.47
CA LEU A 5 -25.83 -42.81 -3.23
C LEU A 5 -27.01 -41.84 -3.31
N ILE A 6 -26.86 -40.61 -2.81
CA ILE A 6 -27.80 -39.51 -3.06
C ILE A 6 -27.18 -38.64 -4.15
N SER A 7 -27.75 -38.75 -5.36
CA SER A 7 -27.44 -37.90 -6.50
C SER A 7 -28.39 -36.70 -6.47
N SER A 8 -27.85 -35.50 -6.25
CA SER A 8 -28.62 -34.25 -6.34
C SER A 8 -28.54 -33.71 -7.76
N ILE A 9 -29.62 -33.87 -8.49
CA ILE A 9 -29.86 -33.29 -9.81
C ILE A 9 -30.27 -31.82 -9.60
N PHE A 10 -29.45 -30.88 -10.07
CA PHE A 10 -29.84 -29.47 -10.21
C PHE A 10 -30.64 -29.29 -11.51
N LEU A 11 -31.95 -29.09 -11.36
CA LEU A 11 -32.86 -28.76 -12.43
C LEU A 11 -32.81 -27.26 -12.72
N PHE A 12 -32.29 -26.87 -13.87
CA PHE A 12 -32.37 -25.48 -14.35
C PHE A 12 -33.79 -25.20 -14.84
N CYS A 13 -34.60 -24.49 -14.08
CA CYS A 13 -35.84 -23.88 -14.55
C CYS A 13 -35.54 -22.52 -15.17
N LEU A 14 -35.60 -22.44 -16.50
CA LEU A 14 -35.74 -21.19 -17.24
C LEU A 14 -37.12 -20.59 -16.94
N LEU A 15 -37.19 -19.49 -16.22
CA LEU A 15 -38.39 -18.67 -16.14
C LEU A 15 -38.18 -17.40 -16.97
N PRO A 16 -39.20 -16.95 -17.71
CA PRO A 16 -39.12 -15.79 -18.58
C PRO A 16 -39.20 -14.49 -17.77
N GLY A 17 -38.55 -13.49 -18.31
CA GLY A 17 -38.39 -12.11 -17.85
C GLY A 17 -39.43 -11.57 -16.87
N VAL A 18 -38.99 -11.35 -15.64
CA VAL A 18 -39.64 -10.42 -14.71
C VAL A 18 -38.80 -9.13 -14.73
N SER A 19 -39.39 -8.08 -15.29
CA SER A 19 -38.84 -6.72 -15.15
C SER A 19 -38.61 -6.44 -13.68
N ALA A 20 -37.36 -6.13 -13.34
CA ALA A 20 -37.00 -5.69 -12.00
C ALA A 20 -37.70 -4.36 -11.74
N GLN A 21 -38.88 -4.40 -11.13
CA GLN A 21 -39.40 -3.26 -10.40
C GLN A 21 -38.43 -2.99 -9.25
N HIS A 22 -37.73 -1.87 -9.30
CA HIS A 22 -37.06 -1.31 -8.15
C HIS A 22 -38.08 -1.20 -7.01
N ARG A 23 -38.07 -2.17 -6.11
CA ARG A 23 -38.62 -1.96 -4.77
C ARG A 23 -37.70 -0.94 -4.13
N THR A 24 -38.17 0.28 -4.00
CA THR A 24 -37.66 1.26 -3.05
C THR A 24 -37.64 0.56 -1.69
N ILE A 25 -36.46 0.16 -1.24
CA ILE A 25 -36.24 -0.24 0.14
C ILE A 25 -36.60 0.99 0.95
N GLY A 26 -37.59 0.85 1.81
CA GLY A 26 -38.07 1.94 2.64
C GLY A 26 -36.89 2.59 3.35
N THR A 27 -36.87 3.90 3.32
CA THR A 27 -35.88 4.74 4.01
C THR A 27 -35.87 4.38 5.48
N ILE A 28 -34.85 3.63 5.91
CA ILE A 28 -34.56 3.44 7.33
C ILE A 28 -34.00 4.78 7.81
N PRO A 29 -34.59 5.42 8.81
CA PRO A 29 -33.98 6.60 9.41
C PRO A 29 -32.70 6.19 10.09
N LEU A 30 -31.58 6.46 9.48
CA LEU A 30 -30.27 6.34 10.12
C LEU A 30 -30.23 7.34 11.27
N GLY A 31 -29.97 6.83 12.44
CA GLY A 31 -30.15 7.40 13.75
C GLY A 31 -29.88 8.89 13.92
N GLY A 32 -30.80 9.54 14.60
CA GLY A 32 -30.59 10.74 15.41
C GLY A 32 -30.27 12.04 14.70
N THR A 33 -30.48 12.15 13.39
CA THR A 33 -30.50 13.44 12.73
C THR A 33 -31.92 14.01 12.82
N GLN A 34 -32.05 15.15 13.46
CA GLN A 34 -33.14 16.04 13.15
C GLN A 34 -33.33 16.11 11.63
N PRO A 35 -34.52 16.20 11.07
CA PRO A 35 -34.72 16.40 9.64
C PRO A 35 -34.00 17.70 9.26
N GLY A 36 -32.73 17.57 8.88
CA GLY A 36 -31.94 18.64 8.32
C GLY A 36 -32.65 19.04 7.04
N THR A 37 -32.96 20.27 6.90
CA THR A 37 -33.44 20.89 5.68
C THR A 37 -32.55 20.41 4.56
N THR A 38 -33.10 19.66 3.61
CA THR A 38 -32.38 19.22 2.40
C THR A 38 -31.85 20.47 1.71
N GLN A 39 -30.55 20.71 1.80
CA GLN A 39 -29.93 21.86 1.14
C GLN A 39 -30.14 21.77 -0.36
N SER A 40 -30.56 22.88 -0.95
CA SER A 40 -30.75 23.03 -2.38
C SER A 40 -29.42 22.76 -3.11
N PRO A 41 -29.41 22.22 -4.34
CA PRO A 41 -28.21 22.16 -5.20
C PRO A 41 -27.50 23.51 -5.34
N ALA A 42 -28.19 24.63 -5.19
CA ALA A 42 -27.65 26.00 -5.19
C ALA A 42 -26.68 26.29 -4.02
N ASP A 43 -26.74 25.50 -2.94
CA ASP A 43 -25.85 25.63 -1.78
C ASP A 43 -24.52 24.88 -1.96
N LYS A 44 -24.40 24.12 -3.03
CA LYS A 44 -23.21 23.32 -3.34
C LYS A 44 -22.19 24.16 -4.11
N MET A 45 -20.93 24.11 -3.70
CA MET A 45 -19.85 24.96 -4.22
C MET A 45 -19.00 24.23 -5.27
N ALA A 46 -19.57 23.92 -6.44
CA ALA A 46 -18.88 23.09 -7.46
C ALA A 46 -17.81 23.78 -8.30
N ALA A 47 -17.75 25.12 -8.37
CA ALA A 47 -16.91 25.84 -9.34
C ALA A 47 -15.75 26.65 -8.77
N ILE A 48 -15.55 26.65 -7.45
CA ILE A 48 -14.56 27.48 -6.77
C ILE A 48 -13.20 26.75 -6.58
N PRO A 49 -12.09 27.49 -6.46
CA PRO A 49 -10.77 26.89 -6.23
C PRO A 49 -10.70 25.96 -5.02
N ALA A 50 -11.37 26.30 -3.93
CA ALA A 50 -11.43 25.48 -2.72
C ALA A 50 -12.06 24.10 -2.98
N TYR A 51 -13.16 24.06 -3.75
CA TYR A 51 -13.78 22.80 -4.16
C TYR A 51 -12.82 21.95 -5.00
N LYS A 52 -12.15 22.54 -5.99
CA LYS A 52 -11.20 21.83 -6.86
C LYS A 52 -10.02 21.25 -6.08
N GLN A 53 -9.51 21.99 -5.09
CA GLN A 53 -8.45 21.52 -4.20
C GLN A 53 -8.93 20.32 -3.38
N ALA A 54 -10.07 20.45 -2.70
CA ALA A 54 -10.62 19.37 -1.87
C ALA A 54 -11.00 18.14 -2.70
N LEU A 55 -11.56 18.32 -3.91
CA LEU A 55 -11.86 17.24 -4.84
C LEU A 55 -10.58 16.52 -5.28
N SER A 56 -9.51 17.25 -5.59
CA SER A 56 -8.23 16.63 -5.94
C SER A 56 -7.65 15.77 -4.82
N VAL A 57 -7.83 16.20 -3.56
CA VAL A 57 -7.44 15.40 -2.39
C VAL A 57 -8.34 14.16 -2.27
N PHE A 58 -9.65 14.33 -2.42
CA PHE A 58 -10.61 13.22 -2.38
C PHE A 58 -10.29 12.17 -3.45
N ASP A 59 -10.08 12.58 -4.71
CA ASP A 59 -9.78 11.66 -5.82
C ASP A 59 -8.51 10.85 -5.56
N LYS A 60 -7.46 11.48 -5.03
CA LYS A 60 -6.22 10.78 -4.64
C LYS A 60 -6.43 9.78 -3.50
N LEU A 61 -7.29 10.11 -2.53
CA LEU A 61 -7.62 9.19 -1.44
C LEU A 61 -8.43 7.98 -1.94
N VAL A 62 -9.40 8.19 -2.82
CA VAL A 62 -10.17 7.11 -3.46
C VAL A 62 -9.25 6.20 -4.26
N GLU A 63 -8.35 6.79 -5.06
CA GLU A 63 -7.37 6.04 -5.84
C GLU A 63 -6.43 5.22 -4.94
N ALA A 64 -5.91 5.82 -3.87
CA ALA A 64 -5.04 5.13 -2.91
C ALA A 64 -5.77 4.05 -2.10
N ARG A 65 -7.08 4.18 -1.86
CA ARG A 65 -7.88 3.11 -1.25
C ARG A 65 -7.95 1.89 -2.18
N GLY A 66 -8.10 2.10 -3.49
CA GLY A 66 -8.12 1.05 -4.49
C GLY A 66 -9.18 -0.02 -4.22
N ASP A 67 -10.35 0.33 -3.70
CA ASP A 67 -11.47 -0.57 -3.43
C ASP A 67 -12.73 -0.10 -4.15
N PHE A 68 -12.93 -0.65 -5.34
CA PHE A 68 -14.05 -0.34 -6.22
C PHE A 68 -15.18 -1.40 -6.18
N ARG A 69 -15.17 -2.28 -5.16
CA ARG A 69 -16.28 -3.21 -4.89
C ARG A 69 -17.57 -2.48 -4.53
N LEU A 70 -17.43 -1.28 -3.99
CA LEU A 70 -18.53 -0.37 -3.71
C LEU A 70 -18.50 0.81 -4.69
N PRO A 71 -19.65 1.39 -5.07
CA PRO A 71 -19.68 2.59 -5.89
C PRO A 71 -18.91 3.72 -5.21
N VAL A 72 -18.02 4.41 -5.94
CA VAL A 72 -17.30 5.55 -5.39
C VAL A 72 -18.31 6.63 -4.94
N PRO A 73 -18.22 7.15 -3.70
CA PRO A 73 -19.11 8.21 -3.25
C PRO A 73 -18.81 9.51 -4.01
N LYS A 74 -19.80 10.36 -4.16
CA LYS A 74 -19.59 11.69 -4.73
C LYS A 74 -18.96 12.60 -3.70
N PHE A 75 -18.07 13.48 -4.14
CA PHE A 75 -17.57 14.55 -3.28
C PHE A 75 -18.44 15.80 -3.43
N VAL A 76 -18.86 16.38 -2.33
CA VAL A 76 -19.70 17.58 -2.28
C VAL A 76 -19.14 18.56 -1.27
N MET A 77 -19.04 19.83 -1.66
CA MET A 77 -18.69 20.90 -0.74
C MET A 77 -19.92 21.76 -0.46
N LEU A 78 -20.18 22.02 0.82
CA LEU A 78 -21.31 22.80 1.29
C LEU A 78 -20.86 24.20 1.72
N LYS A 79 -21.67 25.22 1.44
CA LYS A 79 -21.36 26.62 1.76
C LYS A 79 -21.41 26.89 3.26
N GLY A 80 -20.47 27.67 3.78
CA GLY A 80 -20.41 28.10 5.18
C GLY A 80 -20.29 26.93 6.15
N LYS A 81 -21.19 26.88 7.13
CA LYS A 81 -21.30 25.78 8.11
C LYS A 81 -22.14 24.60 7.60
N GLY A 82 -22.75 24.71 6.40
CA GLY A 82 -23.60 23.66 5.85
C GLY A 82 -24.65 23.17 6.85
N ASN A 83 -24.62 21.88 7.17
CA ASN A 83 -25.46 21.23 8.16
C ASN A 83 -24.89 21.27 9.59
N GLY A 84 -23.69 21.84 9.78
CA GLY A 84 -23.01 21.93 11.06
C GLY A 84 -22.25 20.67 11.46
N ASN A 85 -21.91 19.81 10.48
CA ASN A 85 -21.22 18.54 10.70
C ASN A 85 -19.71 18.57 10.36
N ALA A 86 -19.21 19.69 9.86
CA ALA A 86 -17.85 19.90 9.39
C ALA A 86 -17.49 19.04 8.16
N ALA A 87 -17.30 17.75 8.34
CA ALA A 87 -17.24 16.74 7.31
C ALA A 87 -18.21 15.61 7.66
N PHE A 88 -18.75 14.90 6.65
CA PHE A 88 -19.78 13.91 6.90
C PHE A 88 -19.94 12.92 5.73
N MET A 89 -19.98 11.62 6.04
CA MET A 89 -20.40 10.61 5.08
C MET A 89 -21.93 10.48 5.04
N ASN A 90 -22.55 11.00 3.99
CA ASN A 90 -23.99 10.86 3.75
C ASN A 90 -24.29 9.55 3.01
N TYR A 91 -24.69 8.52 3.73
CA TYR A 91 -24.98 7.19 3.16
C TYR A 91 -26.23 7.18 2.25
N LEU A 92 -27.20 8.04 2.51
CA LEU A 92 -28.43 8.10 1.69
C LEU A 92 -28.17 8.63 0.29
N LEU A 93 -27.31 9.63 0.19
CA LEU A 93 -26.95 10.27 -1.08
C LEU A 93 -25.68 9.68 -1.70
N ASN A 94 -24.99 8.80 -0.97
CA ASN A 94 -23.67 8.30 -1.30
C ASN A 94 -22.67 9.45 -1.57
N GLU A 95 -22.57 10.38 -0.62
CA GLU A 95 -21.76 11.60 -0.73
C GLU A 95 -20.85 11.76 0.48
N VAL A 96 -19.56 12.03 0.24
CA VAL A 96 -18.68 12.64 1.23
C VAL A 96 -18.86 14.15 1.14
N GLN A 97 -19.39 14.74 2.21
CA GLN A 97 -19.68 16.16 2.28
C GLN A 97 -18.63 16.86 3.13
N LEU A 98 -18.06 17.95 2.64
CA LEU A 98 -17.13 18.83 3.36
C LEU A 98 -17.72 20.24 3.40
N GLU A 99 -17.80 20.83 4.58
CA GLU A 99 -18.30 22.19 4.74
C GLU A 99 -17.17 23.22 4.55
N GLU A 100 -17.50 24.38 3.97
CA GLU A 100 -16.53 25.45 3.69
C GLU A 100 -15.79 25.90 4.96
N ASN A 101 -16.46 25.95 6.11
CA ASN A 101 -15.83 26.33 7.37
C ASN A 101 -14.80 25.28 7.82
N ALA A 102 -15.05 23.99 7.60
CA ALA A 102 -14.07 22.93 7.87
C ALA A 102 -12.88 23.00 6.90
N PHE A 103 -13.15 23.23 5.60
CA PHE A 103 -12.07 23.51 4.64
C PHE A 103 -11.20 24.68 5.09
N ASN A 104 -11.82 25.78 5.55
CA ASN A 104 -11.07 26.95 6.03
C ASN A 104 -10.22 26.63 7.28
N ALA A 105 -10.70 25.76 8.17
CA ALA A 105 -9.92 25.30 9.32
C ALA A 105 -8.67 24.48 8.91
N CYS A 106 -8.74 23.81 7.75
CA CYS A 106 -7.58 23.05 7.21
C CYS A 106 -6.52 23.92 6.51
N LYS A 107 -6.82 25.17 6.14
CA LYS A 107 -5.97 25.99 5.26
C LYS A 107 -4.50 26.06 5.68
N GLU A 108 -4.23 26.24 6.96
CA GLU A 108 -2.85 26.33 7.46
C GLU A 108 -2.11 24.99 7.41
N TYR A 109 -2.84 23.87 7.31
CA TYR A 109 -2.29 22.51 7.22
C TYR A 109 -2.23 22.00 5.79
N GLY A 110 -2.75 22.78 4.82
CA GLY A 110 -2.76 22.44 3.40
C GLY A 110 -3.52 21.15 3.09
N ASP A 111 -3.06 20.44 2.06
CA ASP A 111 -3.71 19.20 1.60
C ASP A 111 -3.65 18.07 2.62
N ALA A 112 -2.64 18.03 3.50
CA ALA A 112 -2.54 17.00 4.54
C ALA A 112 -3.68 17.11 5.57
N GLY A 113 -4.06 18.35 5.97
CA GLY A 113 -5.22 18.56 6.85
C GLY A 113 -6.55 18.17 6.18
N LEU A 114 -6.69 18.46 4.88
CA LEU A 114 -7.85 18.04 4.10
C LEU A 114 -7.90 16.51 3.98
N ALA A 115 -6.75 15.87 3.70
CA ALA A 115 -6.66 14.42 3.59
C ALA A 115 -6.99 13.71 4.91
N PHE A 116 -6.64 14.31 6.05
CA PHE A 116 -7.02 13.81 7.37
C PHE A 116 -8.54 13.79 7.54
N LEU A 117 -9.26 14.90 7.27
CA LEU A 117 -10.71 14.95 7.42
C LEU A 117 -11.45 14.09 6.38
N ILE A 118 -11.06 14.20 5.10
CA ILE A 118 -11.73 13.46 4.01
C ILE A 118 -11.44 11.95 4.12
N GLY A 119 -10.22 11.57 4.51
CA GLY A 119 -9.83 10.18 4.73
C GLY A 119 -10.61 9.52 5.87
N HIS A 120 -10.89 10.28 6.93
CA HIS A 120 -11.77 9.86 8.02
C HIS A 120 -13.18 9.52 7.51
N GLU A 121 -13.81 10.39 6.71
CA GLU A 121 -15.16 10.17 6.17
C GLU A 121 -15.19 9.01 5.16
N LEU A 122 -14.18 8.90 4.31
CA LEU A 122 -14.03 7.76 3.40
C LEU A 122 -13.89 6.45 4.16
N THR A 123 -13.22 6.46 5.32
CA THR A 123 -13.12 5.25 6.15
C THR A 123 -14.47 4.83 6.68
N HIS A 124 -15.30 5.78 7.16
CA HIS A 124 -16.66 5.45 7.55
C HIS A 124 -17.40 4.72 6.43
N TYR A 125 -17.25 5.18 5.18
CA TYR A 125 -17.86 4.55 4.01
C TYR A 125 -17.35 3.13 3.77
N TYR A 126 -16.04 2.95 3.61
CA TYR A 126 -15.44 1.66 3.25
C TYR A 126 -15.57 0.61 4.35
N GLU A 127 -15.50 1.01 5.63
CA GLU A 127 -15.69 0.13 6.79
C GLU A 127 -17.17 -0.06 7.16
N LYS A 128 -18.08 0.58 6.41
CA LYS A 128 -19.56 0.42 6.53
C LYS A 128 -20.10 0.76 7.92
N HIS A 129 -19.52 1.75 8.59
CA HIS A 129 -19.93 2.14 9.94
C HIS A 129 -21.42 2.48 10.02
N GLY A 130 -21.94 3.28 9.07
CA GLY A 130 -23.36 3.64 9.02
C GLY A 130 -24.27 2.44 8.75
N TRP A 131 -23.87 1.51 7.89
CA TRP A 131 -24.64 0.30 7.62
C TRP A 131 -24.74 -0.58 8.86
N ARG A 132 -23.61 -0.80 9.58
CA ARG A 132 -23.59 -1.57 10.82
C ARG A 132 -24.51 -0.96 11.88
N SER A 133 -24.46 0.36 12.05
CA SER A 133 -25.32 1.07 13.00
C SER A 133 -26.79 0.97 12.62
N GLY A 134 -27.16 1.15 11.35
CA GLY A 134 -28.54 1.02 10.85
C GLY A 134 -29.07 -0.40 11.01
N PHE A 135 -28.26 -1.41 10.66
CA PHE A 135 -28.62 -2.82 10.82
C PHE A 135 -28.97 -3.17 12.28
N VAL A 136 -28.15 -2.69 13.23
CA VAL A 136 -28.38 -2.95 14.66
C VAL A 136 -29.66 -2.25 15.16
N GLN A 137 -29.95 -1.04 14.68
CA GLN A 137 -31.16 -0.31 15.05
C GLN A 137 -32.44 -1.00 14.56
N GLU A 138 -32.41 -1.62 13.39
CA GLU A 138 -33.54 -2.36 12.83
C GLU A 138 -34.00 -3.53 13.73
N TYR A 139 -33.07 -4.11 14.48
CA TYR A 139 -33.34 -5.23 15.42
C TYR A 139 -33.33 -4.79 16.88
N GLY A 140 -33.53 -3.49 17.14
CA GLY A 140 -33.50 -2.92 18.49
C GLY A 140 -34.63 -3.40 19.42
N ASP A 141 -35.70 -3.97 18.87
CA ASP A 141 -36.80 -4.62 19.59
C ASP A 141 -36.44 -6.03 20.09
N LEU A 142 -35.38 -6.64 19.57
CA LEU A 142 -34.95 -7.97 19.98
C LEU A 142 -33.84 -7.89 21.05
N PRO A 143 -33.81 -8.84 22.02
CA PRO A 143 -32.75 -8.91 23.02
C PRO A 143 -31.35 -9.02 22.42
N ILE A 144 -31.22 -9.66 21.26
CA ILE A 144 -29.94 -9.75 20.53
C ILE A 144 -29.56 -8.42 19.93
N GLY A 145 -30.52 -7.67 19.34
CA GLY A 145 -30.30 -6.33 18.78
C GLY A 145 -29.87 -5.34 19.85
N LEU A 146 -30.49 -5.36 21.02
CA LEU A 146 -30.06 -4.55 22.16
C LEU A 146 -28.61 -4.87 22.62
N ARG A 147 -28.20 -6.15 22.59
CA ARG A 147 -26.81 -6.53 22.89
C ARG A 147 -25.85 -6.07 21.80
N LEU A 148 -26.20 -6.21 20.53
CA LEU A 148 -25.41 -5.73 19.40
C LEU A 148 -25.26 -4.20 19.44
N ASN A 149 -26.32 -3.47 19.81
CA ASN A 149 -26.26 -2.01 19.93
C ASN A 149 -25.26 -1.54 21.00
N LYS A 150 -25.08 -2.31 22.07
CA LYS A 150 -24.05 -2.04 23.08
C LYS A 150 -22.63 -2.30 22.57
N LEU A 151 -22.47 -3.14 21.54
CA LEU A 151 -21.20 -3.44 20.91
C LEU A 151 -20.86 -2.47 19.76
N THR A 152 -21.85 -1.74 19.25
CA THR A 152 -21.65 -0.68 18.25
C THR A 152 -21.23 0.60 18.97
N ASP A 153 -19.98 0.66 19.37
CA ASP A 153 -19.43 1.82 20.05
C ASP A 153 -19.11 2.91 19.02
N LYS A 154 -19.77 4.05 19.12
CA LYS A 154 -19.47 5.23 18.29
C LYS A 154 -18.01 5.65 18.43
N VAL A 155 -17.46 5.58 19.63
CA VAL A 155 -16.04 5.90 19.91
C VAL A 155 -15.12 4.95 19.17
N ALA A 156 -15.46 3.66 19.10
CA ALA A 156 -14.67 2.69 18.35
C ALA A 156 -14.66 3.00 16.85
N ASN A 157 -15.84 3.31 16.26
CA ASN A 157 -15.94 3.67 14.84
C ASN A 157 -15.17 4.97 14.51
N GLU A 158 -15.25 5.99 15.38
CA GLU A 158 -14.50 7.23 15.22
C GLU A 158 -12.98 7.00 15.32
N THR A 159 -12.56 6.14 16.27
CA THR A 159 -11.14 5.79 16.44
C THR A 159 -10.62 4.98 15.25
N GLU A 160 -11.44 4.06 14.71
CA GLU A 160 -11.11 3.28 13.51
C GLU A 160 -11.02 4.20 12.29
N ALA A 161 -11.93 5.16 12.15
CA ALA A 161 -11.91 6.14 11.07
C ALA A 161 -10.67 7.05 11.12
N ASP A 162 -10.25 7.49 12.29
CA ASP A 162 -8.99 8.23 12.46
C ASP A 162 -7.76 7.37 12.10
N TYR A 163 -7.75 6.11 12.52
CA TYR A 163 -6.63 5.20 12.30
C TYR A 163 -6.47 4.81 10.83
N LEU A 164 -7.52 4.26 10.23
CA LEU A 164 -7.47 3.79 8.84
C LEU A 164 -7.49 4.97 7.85
N GLY A 165 -8.20 6.06 8.18
CA GLY A 165 -8.18 7.30 7.40
C GLY A 165 -6.79 7.95 7.40
N GLY A 166 -6.08 7.90 8.53
CA GLY A 166 -4.69 8.33 8.62
C GLY A 166 -3.74 7.47 7.77
N PHE A 167 -3.92 6.15 7.75
CA PHE A 167 -3.15 5.26 6.87
C PHE A 167 -3.49 5.48 5.39
N LEU A 168 -4.75 5.73 5.07
CA LEU A 168 -5.20 6.09 3.73
C LEU A 168 -4.54 7.39 3.25
N ALA A 169 -4.51 8.43 4.09
CA ALA A 169 -3.83 9.68 3.77
C ALA A 169 -2.32 9.48 3.55
N TYR A 170 -1.68 8.66 4.37
CA TYR A 170 -0.28 8.27 4.18
C TYR A 170 -0.07 7.56 2.83
N SER A 171 -0.90 6.57 2.50
CA SER A 171 -0.83 5.81 1.24
C SER A 171 -1.05 6.69 0.02
N ALA A 172 -1.86 7.75 0.14
CA ALA A 172 -2.09 8.75 -0.90
C ALA A 172 -0.92 9.78 -1.04
N GLY A 173 0.15 9.62 -0.25
CA GLY A 173 1.36 10.45 -0.33
C GLY A 173 1.31 11.75 0.47
N TYR A 174 0.31 11.94 1.36
CA TYR A 174 0.22 13.12 2.23
C TYR A 174 1.08 13.03 3.49
N GLY A 175 1.70 11.87 3.73
CA GLY A 175 2.50 11.61 4.91
C GLY A 175 1.69 11.43 6.20
N LEU A 176 2.37 11.28 7.32
CA LEU A 176 1.73 11.23 8.63
C LEU A 176 1.31 12.62 9.06
N PHE A 177 0.00 12.81 9.29
CA PHE A 177 -0.52 14.07 9.80
C PHE A 177 -0.46 14.11 11.33
N ASP A 178 0.48 14.86 11.88
CA ASP A 178 0.74 14.95 13.31
C ASP A 178 -0.01 16.10 14.02
N LYS A 179 -0.72 16.94 13.26
CA LYS A 179 -1.49 18.09 13.74
C LYS A 179 -3.00 17.82 13.91
N GLY A 180 -3.38 16.54 13.99
CA GLY A 180 -4.76 16.14 14.20
C GLY A 180 -5.43 16.80 15.41
N PRO A 181 -4.84 16.77 16.61
CA PRO A 181 -5.41 17.41 17.79
C PRO A 181 -5.65 18.92 17.64
N GLU A 182 -4.72 19.64 17.02
CA GLU A 182 -4.82 21.08 16.77
C GLU A 182 -5.89 21.39 15.71
N LEU A 183 -5.96 20.59 14.64
CA LEU A 183 -6.99 20.75 13.61
C LEU A 183 -8.39 20.52 14.20
N ILE A 184 -8.60 19.46 14.97
CA ILE A 184 -9.89 19.18 15.60
C ILE A 184 -10.29 20.32 16.56
N GLN A 185 -9.33 20.86 17.34
CA GLN A 185 -9.57 22.06 18.16
C GLN A 185 -10.12 23.23 17.33
N LYS A 186 -9.54 23.48 16.15
CA LYS A 186 -10.00 24.54 15.25
C LYS A 186 -11.38 24.27 14.70
N VAL A 187 -11.68 23.03 14.31
CA VAL A 187 -13.00 22.63 13.85
C VAL A 187 -14.03 22.85 14.95
N TYR A 188 -13.80 22.36 16.17
CA TYR A 188 -14.69 22.57 17.30
C TYR A 188 -14.95 24.06 17.56
N THR A 189 -13.91 24.88 17.51
CA THR A 189 -14.02 26.34 17.68
C THR A 189 -14.83 26.98 16.55
N ALA A 190 -14.57 26.61 15.28
CA ALA A 190 -15.27 27.16 14.12
C ALA A 190 -16.77 26.86 14.12
N TYR A 191 -17.15 25.70 14.69
CA TYR A 191 -18.54 25.27 14.78
C TYR A 191 -19.21 25.65 16.09
N GLY A 192 -18.46 26.12 17.09
CA GLY A 192 -18.99 26.44 18.41
C GLY A 192 -19.48 25.17 19.14
N TRP A 193 -18.89 24.01 18.85
CA TRP A 193 -19.23 22.78 19.54
C TRP A 193 -18.73 22.85 20.98
N GLY A 194 -19.64 22.50 21.92
CA GLY A 194 -19.30 22.46 23.35
C GLY A 194 -18.29 21.37 23.69
N THR A 195 -17.73 21.50 24.91
CA THR A 195 -16.80 20.48 25.44
C THR A 195 -17.48 19.15 25.75
N GLU A 196 -18.80 19.14 25.87
CA GLU A 196 -19.63 17.94 26.13
C GLU A 196 -20.79 17.89 25.15
N SER A 197 -20.97 16.75 24.51
CA SER A 197 -22.10 16.43 23.63
C SER A 197 -22.54 14.99 23.88
N GLU A 198 -23.83 14.75 23.97
CA GLU A 198 -24.39 13.40 24.12
C GLU A 198 -24.06 12.48 22.94
N ASN A 199 -23.69 13.04 21.79
CA ASN A 199 -23.50 12.32 20.53
C ASN A 199 -22.05 12.24 20.03
N TYR A 200 -21.13 13.03 20.61
CA TYR A 200 -19.72 13.06 20.22
C TYR A 200 -18.83 13.06 21.46
N PRO A 201 -17.63 12.45 21.40
CA PRO A 201 -16.65 12.57 22.48
C PRO A 201 -16.36 14.03 22.80
N SER A 202 -16.03 14.32 24.05
CA SER A 202 -15.54 15.65 24.41
C SER A 202 -14.28 16.00 23.61
N LEU A 203 -13.98 17.28 23.43
CA LEU A 203 -12.77 17.70 22.70
C LEU A 203 -11.51 17.08 23.32
N SER A 204 -11.42 17.03 24.66
CA SER A 204 -10.29 16.43 25.37
C SER A 204 -10.17 14.92 25.11
N ASP A 205 -11.30 14.19 25.11
CA ASP A 205 -11.31 12.77 24.80
C ASP A 205 -10.92 12.51 23.35
N ARG A 206 -11.45 13.33 22.42
CA ARG A 206 -11.11 13.25 21.00
C ARG A 206 -9.61 13.48 20.75
N GLN A 207 -9.04 14.48 21.40
CA GLN A 207 -7.59 14.76 21.31
C GLN A 207 -6.75 13.62 21.91
N ALA A 208 -7.16 13.06 23.06
CA ALA A 208 -6.46 11.92 23.67
C ALA A 208 -6.53 10.66 22.80
N LEU A 209 -7.72 10.40 22.18
CA LEU A 209 -7.88 9.29 21.22
C LEU A 209 -7.00 9.48 19.99
N LEU A 210 -6.93 10.69 19.43
CA LEU A 210 -6.08 11.00 18.28
C LEU A 210 -4.59 10.77 18.58
N LEU A 211 -4.11 11.14 19.75
CA LEU A 211 -2.72 10.90 20.15
C LEU A 211 -2.41 9.39 20.23
N ARG A 212 -3.28 8.59 20.85
CA ARG A 212 -3.10 7.11 20.91
C ARG A 212 -3.23 6.46 19.54
N THR A 213 -4.16 6.95 18.72
CA THR A 213 -4.36 6.46 17.36
C THR A 213 -3.16 6.77 16.49
N LYS A 214 -2.56 7.94 16.65
CA LYS A 214 -1.30 8.31 15.99
C LYS A 214 -0.18 7.31 16.27
N GLU A 215 0.05 6.94 17.54
CA GLU A 215 1.09 5.95 17.90
C GLU A 215 0.85 4.59 17.21
N LYS A 216 -0.40 4.13 17.14
CA LYS A 216 -0.75 2.89 16.41
C LYS A 216 -0.53 3.03 14.91
N LEU A 217 -0.88 4.19 14.36
CA LEU A 217 -0.71 4.49 12.94
C LEU A 217 0.78 4.54 12.57
N GLU A 218 1.61 5.20 13.36
CA GLU A 218 3.07 5.24 13.17
C GLU A 218 3.63 3.82 13.08
N ARG A 219 3.23 2.92 13.99
CA ARG A 219 3.67 1.52 13.97
C ARG A 219 3.22 0.78 12.70
N LEU A 220 1.99 0.99 12.22
CA LEU A 220 1.51 0.36 10.99
C LEU A 220 2.31 0.85 9.78
N ILE A 221 2.59 2.15 9.72
CA ILE A 221 3.42 2.75 8.68
C ILE A 221 4.84 2.18 8.71
N GLU A 222 5.44 2.07 9.88
CA GLU A 222 6.78 1.50 10.04
C GLU A 222 6.85 0.04 9.56
N VAL A 223 5.83 -0.77 9.88
CA VAL A 223 5.73 -2.16 9.37
C VAL A 223 5.62 -2.17 7.84
N PHE A 224 4.82 -1.27 7.27
CA PHE A 224 4.67 -1.17 5.81
C PHE A 224 5.97 -0.71 5.13
N GLU A 225 6.66 0.29 5.68
CA GLU A 225 7.97 0.74 5.20
C GLU A 225 9.01 -0.38 5.27
N MET A 226 9.02 -1.16 6.35
CA MET A 226 9.89 -2.33 6.49
C MET A 226 9.59 -3.37 5.41
N ALA A 227 8.32 -3.66 5.11
CA ALA A 227 7.95 -4.58 4.03
C ALA A 227 8.54 -4.14 2.69
N ASN A 228 8.45 -2.83 2.38
CA ASN A 228 9.02 -2.26 1.16
C ASN A 228 10.55 -2.39 1.12
N LEU A 229 11.24 -2.13 2.23
CA LEU A 229 12.69 -2.23 2.30
C LEU A 229 13.19 -3.68 2.24
N LEU A 230 12.50 -4.60 2.93
CA LEU A 230 12.78 -6.03 2.84
C LEU A 230 12.61 -6.54 1.40
N THR A 231 11.55 -6.09 0.71
CA THR A 231 11.37 -6.37 -0.72
C THR A 231 12.53 -5.79 -1.54
N ALA A 232 12.94 -4.56 -1.25
CA ALA A 232 14.02 -3.88 -1.96
C ALA A 232 15.36 -4.60 -1.84
N ILE A 233 15.68 -5.19 -0.69
CA ILE A 233 16.92 -5.95 -0.49
C ILE A 233 16.79 -7.45 -0.80
N GLY A 234 15.64 -7.91 -1.30
CA GLY A 234 15.41 -9.30 -1.70
C GLY A 234 15.06 -10.27 -0.56
N SER A 235 14.62 -9.78 0.61
CA SER A 235 14.09 -10.59 1.73
C SER A 235 12.59 -10.85 1.54
N TYR A 236 12.21 -11.56 0.47
CA TYR A 236 10.82 -11.66 0.03
C TYR A 236 9.91 -12.43 1.00
N ALA A 237 10.40 -13.51 1.59
CA ALA A 237 9.64 -14.28 2.58
C ALA A 237 9.32 -13.44 3.83
N GLU A 238 10.30 -12.68 4.34
CA GLU A 238 10.07 -11.75 5.44
C GLU A 238 9.11 -10.63 5.01
N ALA A 239 9.35 -10.00 3.85
CA ALA A 239 8.51 -8.92 3.32
C ALA A 239 7.04 -9.33 3.24
N TYR A 240 6.77 -10.57 2.81
CA TYR A 240 5.41 -11.12 2.76
C TYR A 240 4.72 -11.07 4.12
N GLU A 241 5.39 -11.46 5.20
CA GLU A 241 4.79 -11.46 6.54
C GLU A 241 4.51 -10.04 7.05
N TYR A 242 5.38 -9.07 6.72
CA TYR A 242 5.14 -7.67 7.02
C TYR A 242 3.94 -7.11 6.23
N TYR A 243 3.85 -7.36 4.92
CA TYR A 243 2.66 -6.97 4.13
C TYR A 243 1.39 -7.66 4.64
N ARG A 244 1.46 -8.94 5.05
CA ARG A 244 0.33 -9.68 5.62
C ARG A 244 -0.18 -9.04 6.92
N TYR A 245 0.74 -8.61 7.78
CA TYR A 245 0.37 -7.88 8.99
C TYR A 245 -0.39 -6.60 8.68
N VAL A 246 0.04 -5.85 7.65
CA VAL A 246 -0.66 -4.65 7.18
C VAL A 246 -2.02 -5.01 6.58
N ALA A 247 -2.09 -6.03 5.70
CA ALA A 247 -3.30 -6.44 5.01
C ALA A 247 -4.44 -6.85 5.96
N ILE A 248 -4.11 -7.45 7.12
CA ILE A 248 -5.10 -7.81 8.15
C ILE A 248 -5.78 -6.55 8.73
N ARG A 249 -5.10 -5.40 8.74
CA ARG A 249 -5.56 -4.13 9.34
C ARG A 249 -6.07 -3.14 8.32
N TYR A 250 -5.44 -3.10 7.17
CA TYR A 250 -5.80 -2.20 6.07
C TYR A 250 -5.70 -2.96 4.75
N GLN A 251 -6.83 -3.10 4.07
CA GLN A 251 -6.92 -3.80 2.80
C GLN A 251 -6.90 -2.79 1.65
N SER A 252 -5.99 -2.97 0.69
CA SER A 252 -5.98 -2.26 -0.59
C SER A 252 -5.49 -3.17 -1.71
N ARG A 253 -5.82 -2.83 -2.95
CA ARG A 253 -5.36 -3.58 -4.13
C ARG A 253 -3.84 -3.64 -4.21
N GLU A 254 -3.15 -2.55 -3.81
CA GLU A 254 -1.68 -2.48 -3.82
C GLU A 254 -1.06 -3.43 -2.80
N ILE A 255 -1.61 -3.51 -1.59
CA ILE A 255 -1.10 -4.41 -0.55
C ILE A 255 -1.29 -5.87 -0.97
N TYR A 256 -2.45 -6.23 -1.52
CA TYR A 256 -2.65 -7.58 -2.06
C TYR A 256 -1.74 -7.87 -3.25
N ASN A 257 -1.55 -6.91 -4.16
CA ASN A 257 -0.59 -7.05 -5.25
C ASN A 257 0.83 -7.28 -4.70
N ASN A 258 1.28 -6.51 -3.72
CA ASN A 258 2.61 -6.63 -3.12
C ASN A 258 2.81 -7.97 -2.40
N LEU A 259 1.77 -8.50 -1.73
CA LEU A 259 1.78 -9.86 -1.20
C LEU A 259 2.01 -10.91 -2.30
N GLY A 260 1.29 -10.79 -3.41
CA GLY A 260 1.45 -11.67 -4.56
C GLY A 260 2.85 -11.56 -5.16
N VAL A 261 3.34 -10.34 -5.35
CA VAL A 261 4.68 -10.08 -5.91
C VAL A 261 5.79 -10.64 -5.01
N ALA A 262 5.69 -10.48 -3.69
CA ALA A 262 6.66 -11.06 -2.75
C ALA A 262 6.75 -12.59 -2.94
N LYS A 263 5.60 -13.28 -3.11
CA LYS A 263 5.57 -14.74 -3.38
C LYS A 263 6.10 -15.11 -4.76
N VAL A 264 5.86 -14.31 -5.81
CA VAL A 264 6.46 -14.54 -7.13
C VAL A 264 7.98 -14.39 -7.07
N LEU A 265 8.47 -13.33 -6.44
CA LEU A 265 9.90 -13.08 -6.31
C LEU A 265 10.61 -14.14 -5.42
N GLU A 266 9.95 -14.59 -4.34
CA GLU A 266 10.41 -15.72 -3.54
C GLU A 266 10.49 -16.99 -4.40
N ALA A 267 9.45 -17.32 -5.18
CA ALA A 267 9.45 -18.46 -6.09
C ALA A 267 10.53 -18.36 -7.18
N MET A 268 10.81 -17.15 -7.68
CA MET A 268 11.86 -16.95 -8.69
C MET A 268 13.27 -17.26 -8.15
N ASN A 269 13.51 -17.15 -6.84
CA ASN A 269 14.76 -17.56 -6.22
C ASN A 269 14.95 -19.09 -6.19
N GLU A 270 13.87 -19.86 -6.36
CA GLU A 270 13.88 -21.33 -6.39
C GLU A 270 14.09 -21.91 -7.80
N PHE A 271 14.22 -21.05 -8.82
CA PHE A 271 14.53 -21.46 -10.19
C PHE A 271 16.04 -21.51 -10.41
N GLU A 272 16.49 -22.50 -11.15
CA GLU A 272 17.87 -22.53 -11.65
C GLU A 272 18.10 -21.43 -12.69
N ALA A 273 19.34 -20.94 -12.79
CA ALA A 273 19.69 -19.83 -13.69
C ALA A 273 19.38 -20.12 -15.17
N ASN A 274 19.42 -21.38 -15.60
CA ASN A 274 19.07 -21.83 -16.94
C ASN A 274 17.58 -21.95 -17.19
N GLU A 275 16.73 -21.96 -16.16
CA GLU A 275 15.28 -21.97 -16.28
C GLU A 275 14.71 -20.56 -16.47
N LEU A 276 15.37 -19.53 -15.89
CA LEU A 276 14.99 -18.12 -15.98
C LEU A 276 15.89 -17.34 -16.95
N VAL A 277 15.93 -17.78 -18.21
CA VAL A 277 16.74 -17.13 -19.26
C VAL A 277 16.28 -15.69 -19.48
N TYR A 278 14.98 -15.47 -19.61
CA TYR A 278 14.39 -14.14 -19.83
C TYR A 278 14.07 -13.41 -18.53
N ARG A 279 14.02 -12.08 -18.59
CA ARG A 279 13.66 -11.21 -17.47
C ARG A 279 12.17 -10.91 -17.51
N TYR A 280 11.44 -11.36 -16.49
CA TYR A 280 10.00 -11.21 -16.37
C TYR A 280 9.62 -9.81 -15.87
N PRO A 281 8.55 -9.20 -16.40
CA PRO A 281 8.06 -7.88 -15.97
C PRO A 281 7.18 -7.99 -14.72
N VAL A 282 7.75 -8.45 -13.61
CA VAL A 282 7.08 -8.45 -12.31
C VAL A 282 7.15 -7.02 -11.76
N GLU A 283 6.00 -6.37 -11.61
CA GLU A 283 5.96 -4.97 -11.21
C GLU A 283 6.23 -4.76 -9.72
N LEU A 284 7.45 -4.75 -9.36
CA LEU A 284 8.14 -4.09 -8.24
C LEU A 284 9.64 -3.96 -8.53
N ASP A 285 10.17 -4.60 -9.59
CA ASP A 285 11.62 -4.60 -9.80
C ASP A 285 12.03 -4.71 -11.27
N LEU A 286 12.76 -3.68 -11.74
CA LEU A 286 13.39 -3.67 -13.06
C LEU A 286 14.82 -4.24 -13.06
N SER A 287 15.40 -4.50 -11.91
CA SER A 287 16.81 -4.87 -11.76
C SER A 287 17.02 -6.23 -11.10
N PHE A 288 16.23 -7.23 -11.46
CA PHE A 288 16.45 -8.58 -10.97
C PHE A 288 17.76 -9.16 -11.53
N SER A 289 18.80 -9.20 -10.70
CA SER A 289 19.93 -10.10 -10.92
C SER A 289 19.62 -11.40 -10.16
N ALA A 290 19.40 -12.46 -10.90
CA ALA A 290 19.22 -13.79 -10.35
C ALA A 290 20.47 -14.18 -9.54
N GLY A 291 20.39 -14.02 -8.25
CA GLY A 291 21.30 -14.65 -7.29
C GLY A 291 20.69 -16.00 -6.96
N SER A 292 20.93 -16.99 -7.79
CA SER A 292 20.48 -18.34 -7.55
C SER A 292 21.29 -18.98 -6.43
N LYS A 293 20.62 -19.49 -5.41
CA LYS A 293 21.03 -20.71 -4.70
C LYS A 293 19.79 -21.33 -4.08
N GLY A 294 19.29 -22.36 -4.72
CA GLY A 294 18.26 -23.22 -4.15
C GLY A 294 18.08 -24.44 -5.02
N SER A 295 18.74 -25.54 -4.68
CA SER A 295 18.36 -26.86 -5.14
C SER A 295 17.14 -27.32 -4.33
N GLY A 296 16.01 -26.72 -4.58
CA GLY A 296 14.78 -27.01 -3.88
C GLY A 296 13.68 -27.42 -4.84
N ALA A 297 13.14 -28.58 -4.62
CA ALA A 297 12.11 -29.27 -5.36
C ALA A 297 11.05 -28.35 -6.00
N GLY A 298 10.70 -28.61 -7.26
CA GLY A 298 9.65 -27.91 -8.02
C GLY A 298 8.29 -27.80 -7.33
N SER A 299 8.09 -28.44 -6.18
CA SER A 299 6.88 -28.33 -5.36
C SER A 299 6.81 -27.02 -4.57
N LEU A 300 7.90 -26.46 -4.06
CA LEU A 300 7.87 -25.23 -3.25
C LEU A 300 7.57 -24.03 -4.14
N ARG A 301 8.26 -23.86 -5.26
CA ARG A 301 8.01 -22.76 -6.20
C ARG A 301 6.57 -22.75 -6.71
N ASP A 302 6.01 -23.95 -7.02
CA ASP A 302 4.63 -24.06 -7.47
C ASP A 302 3.63 -23.65 -6.38
N VAL A 303 3.88 -24.00 -5.12
CA VAL A 303 3.08 -23.57 -3.97
C VAL A 303 3.12 -22.05 -3.83
N LEU A 304 4.31 -21.45 -3.88
CA LEU A 304 4.50 -20.00 -3.78
C LEU A 304 3.78 -19.26 -4.92
N LEU A 305 3.92 -19.73 -6.16
CA LEU A 305 3.23 -19.15 -7.32
C LEU A 305 1.71 -19.27 -7.21
N ARG A 306 1.18 -20.40 -6.73
CA ARG A 306 -0.27 -20.55 -6.49
C ARG A 306 -0.77 -19.65 -5.37
N GLN A 307 0.01 -19.45 -4.31
CA GLN A 307 -0.30 -18.47 -3.27
C GLN A 307 -0.32 -17.05 -3.83
N ALA A 308 0.64 -16.71 -4.71
CA ALA A 308 0.65 -15.42 -5.39
C ALA A 308 -0.62 -15.18 -6.22
N LEU A 309 -1.09 -16.20 -6.96
CA LEU A 309 -2.33 -16.10 -7.74
C LEU A 309 -3.54 -15.72 -6.87
N LEU A 310 -3.66 -16.27 -5.66
CA LEU A 310 -4.75 -15.92 -4.74
C LEU A 310 -4.68 -14.44 -4.31
N GLN A 311 -3.48 -13.91 -4.10
CA GLN A 311 -3.30 -12.51 -3.73
C GLN A 311 -3.64 -11.57 -4.90
N PHE A 312 -3.23 -11.92 -6.12
CA PHE A 312 -3.61 -11.15 -7.31
C PHE A 312 -5.12 -11.20 -7.56
N ASP A 313 -5.77 -12.34 -7.31
CA ASP A 313 -7.23 -12.44 -7.39
C ASP A 313 -7.92 -11.54 -6.36
N ALA A 314 -7.37 -11.41 -5.16
CA ALA A 314 -7.88 -10.49 -4.15
C ALA A 314 -7.72 -9.03 -4.59
N ALA A 315 -6.56 -8.64 -5.15
CA ALA A 315 -6.33 -7.30 -5.69
C ALA A 315 -7.30 -6.96 -6.83
N ILE A 316 -7.47 -7.88 -7.80
CA ILE A 316 -8.40 -7.75 -8.93
C ILE A 316 -9.86 -7.68 -8.45
N SER A 317 -10.21 -8.44 -7.41
CA SER A 317 -11.55 -8.40 -6.81
C SER A 317 -11.86 -7.02 -6.22
N MET A 318 -10.88 -6.33 -5.67
CA MET A 318 -11.04 -4.96 -5.16
C MET A 318 -11.15 -3.95 -6.30
N ASP A 319 -10.31 -4.11 -7.32
CA ASP A 319 -10.28 -3.23 -8.49
C ASP A 319 -10.09 -4.03 -9.79
N PRO A 320 -11.19 -4.29 -10.51
CA PRO A 320 -11.10 -4.95 -11.83
C PRO A 320 -10.35 -4.15 -12.90
N GLY A 321 -10.08 -2.86 -12.69
CA GLY A 321 -9.29 -2.01 -13.58
C GLY A 321 -7.79 -1.98 -13.25
N TYR A 322 -7.36 -2.67 -12.19
CA TYR A 322 -5.99 -2.64 -11.71
C TYR A 322 -5.05 -3.50 -12.56
N ALA A 323 -4.55 -2.94 -13.65
CA ALA A 323 -3.71 -3.60 -14.64
C ALA A 323 -2.45 -4.30 -14.08
N PRO A 324 -1.69 -3.75 -13.09
CA PRO A 324 -0.52 -4.41 -12.53
C PRO A 324 -0.80 -5.80 -11.96
N ALA A 325 -1.93 -6.01 -11.29
CA ALA A 325 -2.27 -7.33 -10.73
C ALA A 325 -2.51 -8.37 -11.81
N TYR A 326 -3.13 -8.00 -12.93
CA TYR A 326 -3.29 -8.91 -14.08
C TYR A 326 -1.95 -9.27 -14.72
N LEU A 327 -1.04 -8.30 -14.87
CA LEU A 327 0.30 -8.56 -15.40
C LEU A 327 1.09 -9.50 -14.50
N ASN A 328 1.10 -9.24 -13.19
CA ASN A 328 1.78 -10.09 -12.20
C ASN A 328 1.17 -11.50 -12.16
N LYS A 329 -0.15 -11.61 -12.29
CA LYS A 329 -0.85 -12.89 -12.42
C LYS A 329 -0.44 -13.64 -13.69
N ALA A 330 -0.29 -12.93 -14.81
CA ALA A 330 0.21 -13.50 -16.07
C ALA A 330 1.66 -13.99 -15.92
N CYS A 331 2.52 -13.25 -15.22
CA CYS A 331 3.89 -13.68 -14.90
C CYS A 331 3.89 -14.97 -14.06
N ALA A 332 3.04 -15.04 -13.03
CA ALA A 332 2.93 -16.25 -12.21
C ALA A 332 2.49 -17.47 -13.02
N TYR A 333 1.52 -17.35 -13.93
CA TYR A 333 1.14 -18.43 -14.83
C TYR A 333 2.26 -18.81 -15.81
N ALA A 334 3.00 -17.84 -16.35
CA ALA A 334 4.14 -18.10 -17.22
C ALA A 334 5.27 -18.87 -16.50
N LEU A 335 5.51 -18.57 -15.23
CA LEU A 335 6.47 -19.27 -14.38
C LEU A 335 5.97 -20.67 -13.98
N LEU A 336 4.66 -20.89 -13.85
CA LEU A 336 4.04 -22.20 -13.68
C LEU A 336 4.06 -23.06 -14.98
N GLY A 337 4.49 -22.47 -16.12
CA GLY A 337 4.46 -23.16 -17.42
C GLY A 337 3.10 -23.12 -18.13
N ASP A 338 2.09 -22.43 -17.56
CA ASP A 338 0.78 -22.27 -18.17
C ASP A 338 0.76 -21.08 -19.15
N SER A 339 1.36 -21.30 -20.33
CA SER A 339 1.48 -20.26 -21.36
C SER A 339 0.11 -19.76 -21.87
N THR A 340 -0.93 -20.59 -21.83
CA THR A 340 -2.27 -20.22 -22.29
C THR A 340 -2.89 -19.17 -21.39
N ARG A 341 -2.91 -19.42 -20.07
CA ARG A 341 -3.41 -18.44 -19.08
C ARG A 341 -2.52 -17.23 -19.01
N ALA A 342 -1.20 -17.41 -19.05
CA ALA A 342 -0.25 -16.30 -19.07
C ALA A 342 -0.54 -15.33 -20.22
N ARG A 343 -0.72 -15.84 -21.44
CA ARG A 343 -1.07 -15.04 -22.62
C ARG A 343 -2.43 -14.35 -22.48
N PHE A 344 -3.44 -15.06 -21.99
CA PHE A 344 -4.76 -14.48 -21.78
C PHE A 344 -4.70 -13.29 -20.82
N TYR A 345 -4.10 -13.47 -19.64
CA TYR A 345 -4.00 -12.41 -18.65
C TYR A 345 -3.11 -11.25 -19.09
N ALA A 346 -2.04 -11.50 -19.86
CA ALA A 346 -1.20 -10.43 -20.39
C ALA A 346 -1.91 -9.61 -21.49
N ASP A 347 -2.49 -10.29 -22.50
CA ASP A 347 -3.04 -9.67 -23.70
C ASP A 347 -4.45 -9.12 -23.51
N LYS A 348 -5.34 -9.90 -22.88
CA LYS A 348 -6.78 -9.56 -22.79
C LYS A 348 -7.12 -8.78 -21.54
N GLU A 349 -6.41 -9.02 -20.45
CA GLU A 349 -6.71 -8.38 -19.18
C GLU A 349 -5.74 -7.22 -18.90
N ALA A 350 -4.46 -7.48 -18.66
CA ALA A 350 -3.49 -6.46 -18.25
C ALA A 350 -3.35 -5.33 -19.28
N ARG A 351 -3.18 -5.68 -20.57
CA ARG A 351 -3.04 -4.70 -21.64
C ARG A 351 -4.29 -3.84 -21.80
N ASN A 352 -5.49 -4.47 -21.81
CA ASN A 352 -6.74 -3.74 -21.98
C ASN A 352 -7.03 -2.84 -20.78
N ALA A 353 -6.91 -3.35 -19.55
CA ALA A 353 -7.07 -2.53 -18.35
C ALA A 353 -6.10 -1.34 -18.31
N ALA A 354 -4.84 -1.55 -18.77
CA ALA A 354 -3.85 -0.48 -18.82
C ALA A 354 -4.17 0.59 -19.87
N LEU A 355 -4.75 0.20 -21.02
CA LEU A 355 -5.12 1.12 -22.11
C LEU A 355 -6.43 1.86 -21.80
N ASP A 356 -7.41 1.19 -21.20
CA ASP A 356 -8.72 1.77 -20.92
C ASP A 356 -8.62 2.95 -19.94
N ASN A 357 -7.73 2.87 -18.95
CA ASN A 357 -7.60 3.89 -17.91
C ASN A 357 -6.50 4.91 -18.18
N ASN A 358 -5.56 4.61 -19.08
CA ASN A 358 -4.32 5.38 -19.31
C ASN A 358 -3.52 5.70 -18.02
N GLN A 359 -3.83 4.98 -16.93
CA GLN A 359 -3.16 5.13 -15.62
C GLN A 359 -1.89 4.27 -15.53
N TYR A 360 -1.85 3.18 -16.31
CA TYR A 360 -0.78 2.18 -16.25
C TYR A 360 -0.07 1.98 -17.59
N PRO A 361 0.45 3.06 -18.23
CA PRO A 361 1.06 2.95 -19.57
C PRO A 361 2.27 2.00 -19.57
N LYS A 362 3.00 1.92 -18.46
CA LYS A 362 4.11 0.99 -18.29
C LYS A 362 3.62 -0.47 -18.33
N THR A 363 2.53 -0.79 -17.64
CA THR A 363 1.96 -2.16 -17.60
C THR A 363 1.56 -2.64 -18.99
N ALA A 364 1.05 -1.77 -19.85
CA ALA A 364 0.75 -2.13 -21.25
C ALA A 364 2.02 -2.52 -22.03
N VAL A 365 3.12 -1.79 -21.82
CA VAL A 365 4.42 -2.11 -22.43
C VAL A 365 4.99 -3.41 -21.87
N ASP A 366 4.91 -3.61 -20.57
CA ASP A 366 5.40 -4.80 -19.88
C ASP A 366 4.57 -6.05 -20.21
N ALA A 367 3.28 -5.90 -20.51
CA ALA A 367 2.47 -6.98 -21.08
C ALA A 367 2.99 -7.42 -22.45
N ASP A 368 3.39 -6.48 -23.33
CA ASP A 368 4.04 -6.81 -24.60
C ASP A 368 5.36 -7.54 -24.40
N VAL A 369 6.13 -7.17 -23.37
CA VAL A 369 7.37 -7.87 -23.01
C VAL A 369 7.09 -9.30 -22.58
N LEU A 370 6.09 -9.54 -21.73
CA LEU A 370 5.73 -10.88 -21.30
C LEU A 370 5.25 -11.74 -22.48
N ILE A 371 4.44 -11.19 -23.38
CA ILE A 371 4.00 -11.90 -24.59
C ILE A 371 5.24 -12.24 -25.45
N GLY A 372 6.20 -11.31 -25.59
CA GLY A 372 7.46 -11.56 -26.27
C GLY A 372 8.26 -12.72 -25.67
N ILE A 373 8.30 -12.82 -24.33
CA ILE A 373 8.92 -13.97 -23.63
C ILE A 373 8.21 -15.27 -23.97
N LEU A 374 6.87 -15.28 -23.98
CA LEU A 374 6.06 -16.45 -24.31
C LEU A 374 6.29 -16.90 -25.77
N GLU A 375 6.39 -15.95 -26.72
CA GLU A 375 6.71 -16.24 -28.13
C GLU A 375 8.12 -16.83 -28.27
N ALA A 376 9.11 -16.24 -27.58
CA ALA A 376 10.49 -16.74 -27.59
C ALA A 376 10.58 -18.16 -27.04
N LYS A 377 9.90 -18.45 -25.93
CA LYS A 377 9.85 -19.80 -25.33
C LYS A 377 9.12 -20.83 -26.22
N SER A 378 8.21 -20.37 -27.07
CA SER A 378 7.51 -21.20 -28.05
C SER A 378 8.26 -21.38 -29.36
N GLY A 379 9.45 -20.79 -29.51
CA GLY A 379 10.26 -20.84 -30.73
C GLY A 379 9.87 -19.80 -31.80
N ASN A 380 8.90 -18.93 -31.54
CA ASN A 380 8.46 -17.88 -32.44
C ASN A 380 9.38 -16.63 -32.39
N THR A 381 10.67 -16.85 -32.69
CA THR A 381 11.73 -15.85 -32.49
C THR A 381 11.46 -14.51 -33.20
N GLU A 382 10.96 -14.53 -34.44
CA GLU A 382 10.67 -13.30 -35.18
C GLU A 382 9.55 -12.46 -34.52
N GLN A 383 8.52 -13.10 -34.01
CA GLN A 383 7.43 -12.41 -33.30
C GLN A 383 7.92 -11.85 -31.96
N ALA A 384 8.71 -12.63 -31.22
CA ALA A 384 9.35 -12.18 -29.97
C ALA A 384 10.21 -10.94 -30.22
N LYS A 385 11.05 -10.97 -31.27
CA LYS A 385 11.90 -9.86 -31.65
C LYS A 385 11.12 -8.57 -31.95
N LYS A 386 10.02 -8.68 -32.72
CA LYS A 386 9.14 -7.53 -33.03
C LYS A 386 8.56 -6.92 -31.75
N LEU A 387 8.09 -7.75 -30.81
CA LEU A 387 7.50 -7.28 -29.55
C LEU A 387 8.55 -6.58 -28.67
N PHE A 388 9.73 -7.17 -28.50
CA PHE A 388 10.81 -6.54 -27.73
C PHE A 388 11.30 -5.24 -28.37
N GLN A 389 11.45 -5.19 -29.70
CA GLN A 389 11.81 -3.96 -30.40
C GLN A 389 10.77 -2.87 -30.20
N ALA A 390 9.49 -3.17 -30.38
CA ALA A 390 8.40 -2.22 -30.16
C ALA A 390 8.36 -1.70 -28.72
N ALA A 391 8.59 -2.59 -27.72
CA ALA A 391 8.65 -2.16 -26.32
C ALA A 391 9.92 -1.32 -26.04
N THR A 392 11.05 -1.61 -26.69
CA THR A 392 12.29 -0.81 -26.56
C THR A 392 12.10 0.62 -27.11
N THR A 393 11.34 0.82 -28.19
CA THR A 393 11.01 2.17 -28.68
C THR A 393 10.15 2.99 -27.71
N LYS A 394 9.56 2.33 -26.71
CA LYS A 394 8.82 2.94 -25.60
C LYS A 394 9.66 3.01 -24.31
N ASP A 395 10.97 3.06 -24.43
CA ASP A 395 11.95 3.16 -23.34
C ASP A 395 11.97 1.98 -22.35
N SER A 396 11.46 0.79 -22.73
CA SER A 396 11.54 -0.40 -21.89
C SER A 396 12.96 -0.98 -21.86
N LYS A 397 13.69 -0.72 -20.77
CA LYS A 397 14.99 -1.34 -20.51
C LYS A 397 14.88 -2.86 -20.42
N LEU A 398 13.79 -3.38 -19.87
CA LEU A 398 13.52 -4.81 -19.75
C LEU A 398 13.40 -5.49 -21.13
N ALA A 399 12.69 -4.82 -22.07
CA ALA A 399 12.59 -5.28 -23.44
C ALA A 399 13.95 -5.31 -24.13
N ALA A 400 14.77 -4.27 -23.96
CA ALA A 400 16.12 -4.22 -24.53
C ALA A 400 17.01 -5.36 -24.02
N ILE A 401 16.95 -5.69 -22.72
CA ILE A 401 17.67 -6.83 -22.14
C ILE A 401 17.18 -8.15 -22.78
N ASN A 402 15.85 -8.36 -22.83
CA ASN A 402 15.29 -9.58 -23.41
C ASN A 402 15.58 -9.72 -24.92
N LEU A 403 15.65 -8.60 -25.65
CA LEU A 403 16.07 -8.60 -27.04
C LEU A 403 17.55 -9.02 -27.20
N SER A 404 18.45 -8.53 -26.33
CA SER A 404 19.84 -8.94 -26.32
C SER A 404 19.97 -10.45 -26.00
N ILE A 405 19.20 -10.94 -25.03
CA ILE A 405 19.15 -12.39 -24.70
C ILE A 405 18.70 -13.20 -25.92
N LEU A 406 17.64 -12.78 -26.59
CA LEU A 406 17.08 -13.46 -27.76
C LEU A 406 18.06 -13.52 -28.93
N ASN A 407 18.84 -12.46 -29.15
CA ASN A 407 19.82 -12.37 -30.20
C ASN A 407 21.18 -13.02 -29.85
N ASN A 408 21.38 -13.49 -28.60
CA ASN A 408 22.68 -13.87 -28.04
C ASN A 408 23.70 -12.71 -28.05
N ASP A 409 23.23 -11.47 -27.95
CA ASP A 409 24.10 -10.30 -27.84
C ASP A 409 24.68 -10.18 -26.41
N PRO A 410 25.85 -9.55 -26.22
CA PRO A 410 26.34 -9.23 -24.89
C PRO A 410 25.33 -8.41 -24.10
N LEU A 411 25.03 -8.86 -22.90
CA LEU A 411 24.16 -8.07 -21.99
C LEU A 411 24.85 -6.77 -21.59
N PRO A 412 24.10 -5.68 -21.41
CA PRO A 412 24.65 -4.46 -20.82
C PRO A 412 25.38 -4.81 -19.51
N PRO A 413 26.55 -4.24 -19.26
CA PRO A 413 27.24 -4.48 -18.01
C PRO A 413 26.32 -4.11 -16.85
N ALA A 414 26.26 -4.97 -15.84
CA ALA A 414 25.52 -4.68 -14.62
C ALA A 414 25.96 -3.32 -14.06
N PRO A 415 25.04 -2.50 -13.53
CA PRO A 415 25.37 -1.25 -12.88
C PRO A 415 26.49 -1.47 -11.87
N LYS A 416 27.60 -0.74 -12.03
CA LYS A 416 28.75 -0.88 -11.11
C LYS A 416 28.62 0.15 -10.00
N GLU A 417 28.39 -0.35 -8.81
CA GLU A 417 28.52 0.44 -7.60
C GLU A 417 29.97 0.89 -7.43
N LYS A 418 30.16 2.18 -7.16
CA LYS A 418 31.47 2.70 -6.79
C LYS A 418 31.75 2.34 -5.33
N VAL A 419 32.60 1.35 -5.10
CA VAL A 419 32.97 0.93 -3.73
C VAL A 419 33.69 2.08 -3.02
N GLY A 420 33.24 2.42 -1.82
CA GLY A 420 33.90 3.42 -0.95
C GLY A 420 35.02 2.78 -0.13
N LEU A 421 36.07 3.56 0.16
CA LEU A 421 37.17 3.16 1.04
C LEU A 421 36.80 3.27 2.53
N LYS A 422 35.76 4.05 2.85
CA LYS A 422 35.28 4.28 4.22
C LYS A 422 33.95 3.56 4.44
N PRO A 423 33.72 2.99 5.64
CA PRO A 423 32.42 2.43 5.98
C PRO A 423 31.36 3.53 6.11
N GLU A 424 30.13 3.21 5.72
CA GLU A 424 28.98 4.09 5.92
C GLU A 424 28.65 4.20 7.42
N THR A 425 28.31 5.41 7.85
CA THR A 425 27.92 5.70 9.24
C THR A 425 26.69 6.60 9.28
N ILE A 426 25.89 6.46 10.33
CA ILE A 426 24.86 7.43 10.73
C ILE A 426 25.15 7.77 12.18
N ASP A 427 25.19 9.06 12.52
CA ASP A 427 25.57 9.56 13.84
C ASP A 427 26.91 9.00 14.35
N GLY A 428 27.86 8.76 13.43
CA GLY A 428 29.18 8.20 13.72
C GLY A 428 29.22 6.69 13.93
N LEU A 429 28.10 6.00 13.87
CA LEU A 429 27.98 4.56 14.09
C LEU A 429 28.05 3.78 12.78
N LYS A 430 28.89 2.74 12.79
CA LYS A 430 29.01 1.76 11.72
C LYS A 430 27.99 0.63 11.92
N MET A 431 27.50 0.02 10.83
CA MET A 431 26.60 -1.13 10.91
C MET A 431 27.18 -2.30 11.72
N ALA A 432 28.50 -2.51 11.65
CA ALA A 432 29.17 -3.55 12.45
C ALA A 432 29.01 -3.34 13.97
N ALA A 433 28.88 -2.09 14.45
CA ALA A 433 28.66 -1.80 15.85
C ALA A 433 27.19 -2.03 16.28
N ILE A 434 26.25 -2.08 15.31
CA ILE A 434 24.83 -2.30 15.56
C ILE A 434 24.39 -3.73 15.29
N SER A 435 25.25 -4.55 14.70
CA SER A 435 24.90 -5.93 14.28
C SER A 435 24.64 -6.89 15.46
N HIS A 436 24.99 -6.51 16.68
CA HIS A 436 24.73 -7.26 17.90
C HIS A 436 24.10 -6.33 18.96
N PRO A 437 22.86 -5.87 18.76
CA PRO A 437 22.24 -4.86 19.64
C PRO A 437 22.00 -5.35 21.08
N ILE A 438 21.96 -6.67 21.31
CA ILE A 438 21.67 -7.26 22.62
C ILE A 438 22.93 -7.26 23.51
N ASP A 439 24.11 -7.37 22.92
CA ASP A 439 25.38 -7.35 23.65
C ASP A 439 26.01 -5.95 23.74
N ASN A 440 25.33 -4.94 23.23
CA ASN A 440 25.88 -3.62 23.09
C ASN A 440 25.20 -2.64 24.07
N ASP A 441 25.97 -2.08 25.01
CA ASP A 441 25.53 -1.03 25.95
C ASP A 441 24.96 0.22 25.25
N LEU A 442 25.14 0.34 23.92
CA LEU A 442 24.58 1.43 23.11
C LEU A 442 23.06 1.33 22.91
N PHE A 443 22.47 0.14 23.10
CA PHE A 443 21.02 -0.04 23.00
C PHE A 443 20.45 -0.35 24.38
N PRO A 444 19.42 0.38 24.83
CA PRO A 444 18.69 -0.02 26.02
C PRO A 444 18.16 -1.45 25.80
N LYS A 445 18.14 -2.22 26.88
CA LYS A 445 17.63 -3.59 26.87
C LYS A 445 16.33 -3.67 26.09
N TYR A 446 16.20 -4.77 25.35
CA TYR A 446 15.03 -5.14 24.58
C TYR A 446 13.73 -4.75 25.31
N ASP A 447 13.02 -3.81 24.74
CA ASP A 447 11.73 -3.38 25.29
C ASP A 447 10.62 -4.17 24.58
N GLU A 448 10.15 -5.22 25.26
CA GLU A 448 9.06 -6.07 24.74
C GLU A 448 7.82 -5.25 24.33
N ALA A 449 7.58 -4.11 24.98
CA ALA A 449 6.46 -3.22 24.66
C ALA A 449 6.57 -2.58 23.27
N LYS A 450 7.76 -2.57 22.67
CA LYS A 450 8.01 -2.03 21.31
C LYS A 450 8.12 -3.11 20.25
N THR A 451 8.00 -4.38 20.63
CA THR A 451 8.03 -5.50 19.71
C THR A 451 6.64 -5.75 19.13
N ILE A 452 6.58 -5.91 17.80
CA ILE A 452 5.40 -6.35 17.08
C ILE A 452 5.65 -7.79 16.62
N GLU A 453 4.85 -8.72 17.12
CA GLU A 453 4.83 -10.09 16.62
C GLU A 453 4.09 -10.15 15.29
N LEU A 454 4.79 -10.57 14.24
CA LEU A 454 4.21 -10.75 12.91
C LEU A 454 3.76 -12.19 12.71
N THR A 455 4.57 -13.13 13.20
CA THR A 455 4.27 -14.58 13.28
C THR A 455 4.90 -15.13 14.56
N ASP A 456 4.65 -16.41 14.87
CA ASP A 456 5.26 -17.12 16.01
C ASP A 456 6.81 -17.09 15.96
N ASN A 457 7.39 -16.87 14.78
CA ASN A 457 8.83 -16.92 14.54
C ASN A 457 9.43 -15.62 13.99
N LEU A 458 8.63 -14.58 13.78
CA LEU A 458 9.10 -13.32 13.21
C LEU A 458 8.55 -12.13 13.97
N GLY A 459 9.44 -11.31 14.50
CA GLY A 459 9.13 -10.07 15.20
C GLY A 459 9.79 -8.87 14.55
N PHE A 460 9.15 -7.73 14.73
CA PHE A 460 9.66 -6.42 14.38
C PHE A 460 9.90 -5.61 15.65
N ASN A 461 11.08 -5.05 15.77
CA ASN A 461 11.47 -4.24 16.92
C ASN A 461 12.04 -2.90 16.48
N GLN A 462 11.51 -1.81 17.04
CA GLN A 462 12.06 -0.48 16.92
C GLN A 462 12.91 -0.18 18.16
N ASN A 463 14.21 -0.07 17.98
CA ASN A 463 15.11 0.38 19.04
C ASN A 463 15.37 1.88 18.91
N PRO A 464 15.44 2.61 20.05
CA PRO A 464 15.94 3.98 20.03
C PRO A 464 17.37 3.95 19.49
N ALA A 465 17.64 4.78 18.49
CA ALA A 465 18.99 4.91 17.97
C ALA A 465 19.87 5.64 18.98
N PRO A 466 21.18 5.37 18.99
CA PRO A 466 22.12 6.05 19.86
C PRO A 466 22.31 7.54 19.55
N GLY A 467 21.73 8.03 18.45
CA GLY A 467 21.76 9.43 18.04
C GLY A 467 20.37 10.07 17.98
N PRO A 468 20.25 11.39 18.18
CA PRO A 468 18.96 12.07 18.27
C PRO A 468 18.20 12.15 16.93
N ASN A 469 18.88 11.89 15.81
CA ASN A 469 18.35 12.07 14.47
C ASN A 469 18.47 10.79 13.61
N SER A 470 18.31 9.66 14.27
CA SER A 470 18.28 8.35 13.62
C SER A 470 17.33 7.37 14.32
N LYS A 471 16.97 6.27 13.63
CA LYS A 471 16.16 5.17 14.16
C LYS A 471 16.78 3.84 13.75
N VAL A 472 16.61 2.80 14.55
CA VAL A 472 17.04 1.44 14.22
C VAL A 472 15.85 0.51 14.25
N TYR A 473 15.63 -0.22 13.15
CA TYR A 473 14.65 -1.27 13.04
C TYR A 473 15.33 -2.63 12.90
N ILE A 474 14.82 -3.60 13.62
CA ILE A 474 15.35 -4.96 13.65
C ILE A 474 14.22 -5.93 13.29
N SER A 475 14.48 -6.79 12.31
CA SER A 475 13.66 -7.94 11.99
C SER A 475 14.34 -9.21 12.51
N ASN A 476 13.68 -9.94 13.39
CA ASN A 476 14.18 -11.15 14.01
C ASN A 476 13.38 -12.38 13.54
N ASN A 477 14.05 -13.50 13.37
CA ASN A 477 13.42 -14.77 13.00
C ASN A 477 12.61 -15.37 14.17
N SER A 478 12.97 -15.01 15.40
CA SER A 478 12.24 -15.38 16.61
C SER A 478 12.44 -14.30 17.66
N LEU A 479 11.41 -13.99 18.43
CA LEU A 479 11.48 -13.08 19.57
C LEU A 479 12.48 -13.55 20.65
N ASN A 480 12.80 -14.84 20.64
CA ASN A 480 13.71 -15.46 21.60
C ASN A 480 15.13 -15.66 21.07
N THR A 481 15.43 -15.26 19.83
CA THR A 481 16.79 -15.36 19.29
C THR A 481 17.56 -14.08 19.52
N THR A 482 18.82 -14.22 19.88
CA THR A 482 19.78 -13.12 20.02
C THR A 482 20.32 -12.64 18.69
N GLU A 483 20.04 -13.35 17.60
CA GLU A 483 20.56 -13.04 16.27
C GLU A 483 19.49 -12.38 15.39
N PRO A 484 19.62 -11.08 15.07
CA PRO A 484 18.71 -10.41 14.15
C PRO A 484 18.95 -10.90 12.71
N LEU A 485 17.86 -11.09 11.93
CA LEU A 485 17.92 -11.43 10.51
C LEU A 485 18.37 -10.24 9.68
N THR A 486 17.73 -9.09 9.91
CA THR A 486 17.97 -7.87 9.15
C THR A 486 17.90 -6.67 10.08
N ILE A 487 18.86 -5.77 9.93
CA ILE A 487 18.90 -4.51 10.68
C ILE A 487 18.93 -3.35 9.69
N PHE A 488 18.11 -2.35 9.94
CA PHE A 488 18.10 -1.08 9.22
C PHE A 488 18.36 0.07 10.17
N HIS A 489 19.33 0.91 9.84
CA HIS A 489 19.63 2.15 10.57
C HIS A 489 19.30 3.34 9.67
N PHE A 490 18.30 4.12 10.06
CA PHE A 490 17.70 5.21 9.29
C PHE A 490 18.16 6.56 9.77
N THR A 491 18.34 7.50 8.84
CA THR A 491 18.33 8.93 9.18
C THR A 491 16.90 9.42 9.36
N THR A 492 16.69 10.38 10.26
CA THR A 492 15.45 11.15 10.37
C THR A 492 15.60 12.54 9.74
N ALA A 493 14.49 13.25 9.54
CA ALA A 493 14.47 14.57 8.89
C ALA A 493 15.40 15.63 9.53
N GLY A 494 15.74 15.48 10.81
CA GLY A 494 16.67 16.38 11.53
C GLY A 494 18.15 16.05 11.34
N ASN A 495 18.49 14.96 10.64
CA ASN A 495 19.88 14.53 10.49
C ASN A 495 20.67 15.51 9.61
N LYS A 496 21.77 16.05 10.15
CA LYS A 496 22.68 16.97 9.45
C LYS A 496 23.97 16.29 8.99
N GLY A 497 24.07 14.99 9.22
CA GLY A 497 25.21 14.17 8.82
C GLY A 497 25.27 13.97 7.31
N LYS A 498 26.35 13.35 6.90
CA LYS A 498 26.59 12.96 5.51
C LYS A 498 27.09 11.52 5.45
N THR A 499 26.82 10.86 4.34
CA THR A 499 27.38 9.53 4.05
C THR A 499 28.89 9.60 3.87
N ALA A 500 29.56 8.45 3.85
CA ALA A 500 31.01 8.34 3.59
C ALA A 500 31.45 9.02 2.29
N LYS A 501 30.53 9.22 1.35
CA LYS A 501 30.76 9.88 0.06
C LYS A 501 30.15 11.29 -0.03
N ASN A 502 29.95 11.91 1.13
CA ASN A 502 29.52 13.31 1.28
C ASN A 502 28.10 13.62 0.74
N ILE A 503 27.22 12.61 0.66
CA ILE A 503 25.80 12.79 0.34
C ILE A 503 25.01 13.04 1.62
N GLY A 504 24.12 14.04 1.61
CA GLY A 504 23.27 14.44 2.74
C GLY A 504 21.82 14.63 2.33
N LEU A 505 20.94 14.85 3.32
CA LEU A 505 19.52 15.13 3.06
C LEU A 505 19.36 16.34 2.15
N GLY A 506 18.43 16.24 1.18
CA GLY A 506 18.16 17.27 0.18
C GLY A 506 19.01 17.17 -1.09
N ASP A 507 20.07 16.35 -1.11
CA ASP A 507 20.86 16.12 -2.33
C ASP A 507 20.01 15.42 -3.39
N GLY A 508 20.26 15.73 -4.68
CA GLY A 508 19.54 15.17 -5.80
C GLY A 508 20.04 13.77 -6.22
N ARG A 509 19.23 13.06 -7.00
CA ARG A 509 19.58 11.74 -7.58
C ARG A 509 20.94 11.77 -8.29
N ASP A 510 21.21 12.80 -9.08
CA ASP A 510 22.45 12.87 -9.87
C ASP A 510 23.71 12.98 -8.99
N ALA A 511 23.61 13.65 -7.83
CA ALA A 511 24.69 13.70 -6.87
C ALA A 511 24.96 12.30 -6.28
N ILE A 512 23.91 11.54 -5.98
CA ILE A 512 24.01 10.16 -5.48
C ILE A 512 24.66 9.27 -6.55
N VAL A 513 24.18 9.33 -7.79
CA VAL A 513 24.76 8.54 -8.91
C VAL A 513 26.21 8.93 -9.17
N THR A 514 26.55 10.21 -9.09
CA THR A 514 27.94 10.67 -9.21
C THR A 514 28.83 10.07 -8.13
N ALA A 515 28.35 10.02 -6.89
CA ALA A 515 29.11 9.54 -5.74
C ALA A 515 29.17 7.99 -5.68
N TYR A 516 28.03 7.31 -5.91
CA TYR A 516 27.86 5.88 -5.67
C TYR A 516 27.83 5.03 -6.95
N GLY A 517 27.71 5.64 -8.13
CA GLY A 517 27.43 4.95 -9.40
C GLY A 517 25.93 4.75 -9.59
N GLU A 518 25.53 4.13 -10.70
CA GLU A 518 24.14 3.71 -10.89
C GLU A 518 23.77 2.65 -9.86
N ALA A 519 22.60 2.77 -9.26
CA ALA A 519 22.13 1.81 -8.28
C ALA A 519 21.92 0.43 -8.94
N PRO A 520 22.43 -0.65 -8.35
CA PRO A 520 22.13 -2.01 -8.82
C PRO A 520 20.65 -2.30 -8.91
N ARG A 521 19.87 -1.67 -8.05
CA ARG A 521 18.41 -1.80 -7.99
C ARG A 521 17.77 -0.45 -7.68
N THR A 522 16.74 -0.10 -8.45
CA THR A 522 15.91 1.08 -8.22
C THR A 522 14.45 0.68 -8.26
N ILE A 523 13.66 1.11 -7.27
CA ILE A 523 12.23 0.86 -7.19
C ILE A 523 11.52 2.21 -7.26
N GLU A 524 10.61 2.36 -8.20
CA GLU A 524 9.71 3.51 -8.27
C GLU A 524 8.52 3.25 -7.35
N THR A 525 8.18 4.23 -6.53
CA THR A 525 7.01 4.21 -5.66
C THR A 525 6.16 5.45 -5.90
N PRO A 526 4.86 5.43 -5.55
CA PRO A 526 4.00 6.62 -5.71
C PRO A 526 4.50 7.86 -4.97
N ILE A 527 5.29 7.67 -3.91
CA ILE A 527 5.83 8.76 -3.08
C ILE A 527 7.29 9.10 -3.39
N GLY A 528 7.95 8.36 -4.29
CA GLY A 528 9.34 8.63 -4.64
C GLY A 528 10.08 7.40 -5.18
N GLN A 529 11.40 7.41 -5.08
CA GLN A 529 12.29 6.41 -5.63
C GLN A 529 13.17 5.81 -4.52
N ILE A 530 13.34 4.50 -4.53
CA ILE A 530 14.25 3.78 -3.62
C ILE A 530 15.42 3.24 -4.44
N MET A 531 16.63 3.74 -4.15
CA MET A 531 17.88 3.31 -4.79
C MET A 531 18.66 2.40 -3.83
N VAL A 532 18.84 1.13 -4.20
CA VAL A 532 19.44 0.11 -3.34
C VAL A 532 20.86 -0.18 -3.79
N TYR A 533 21.81 0.02 -2.88
CA TYR A 533 23.23 -0.35 -3.00
C TYR A 533 23.53 -1.45 -1.97
N LYS A 534 24.74 -1.99 -1.99
CA LYS A 534 25.11 -3.18 -1.19
C LYS A 534 24.87 -3.05 0.32
N GLN A 535 25.06 -1.86 0.89
CA GLN A 535 24.96 -1.63 2.35
C GLN A 535 24.19 -0.35 2.68
N ILE A 536 23.71 0.36 1.68
CA ILE A 536 23.01 1.65 1.85
C ILE A 536 21.87 1.74 0.86
N ILE A 537 20.77 2.29 1.31
CA ILE A 537 19.58 2.58 0.53
C ILE A 537 19.33 4.08 0.59
N PHE A 538 19.05 4.71 -0.54
CA PHE A 538 18.61 6.09 -0.63
C PHE A 538 17.13 6.13 -0.96
N ILE A 539 16.36 6.88 -0.18
CA ILE A 539 14.93 7.10 -0.38
C ILE A 539 14.75 8.55 -0.79
N LEU A 540 14.32 8.74 -2.03
CA LEU A 540 14.11 10.05 -2.63
C LEU A 540 12.62 10.36 -2.73
N LYS A 541 12.28 11.61 -2.47
CA LYS A 541 10.98 12.20 -2.75
C LYS A 541 11.19 13.44 -3.61
N ASP A 542 10.40 13.59 -4.68
CA ASP A 542 10.55 14.70 -5.63
C ASP A 542 12.00 14.90 -6.11
N ASN A 543 12.68 13.79 -6.42
CA ASN A 543 14.09 13.72 -6.86
C ASN A 543 15.13 14.26 -5.85
N LYS A 544 14.74 14.42 -4.57
CA LYS A 544 15.62 14.83 -3.46
C LYS A 544 15.70 13.75 -2.40
N LEU A 545 16.88 13.57 -1.84
CA LEU A 545 17.11 12.62 -0.77
C LEU A 545 16.34 13.04 0.49
N GLU A 546 15.36 12.25 0.86
CA GLU A 546 14.56 12.40 2.08
C GLU A 546 15.20 11.65 3.24
N ARG A 547 15.68 10.43 2.99
CA ARG A 547 16.33 9.57 3.99
C ARG A 547 17.35 8.68 3.33
N TRP A 548 18.39 8.29 4.05
CA TRP A 548 19.20 7.13 3.70
C TRP A 548 19.20 6.12 4.83
N VAL A 549 19.46 4.88 4.49
CA VAL A 549 19.36 3.74 5.38
C VAL A 549 20.60 2.89 5.21
N ASN A 550 21.37 2.69 6.26
CA ASN A 550 22.40 1.66 6.28
C ASN A 550 21.75 0.36 6.72
N TYR A 551 22.10 -0.75 6.08
CA TYR A 551 21.53 -2.05 6.42
C TYR A 551 22.54 -3.17 6.43
N THR A 552 22.23 -4.23 7.18
CA THR A 552 22.89 -5.51 7.12
C THR A 552 21.84 -6.62 7.08
N ARG A 553 22.17 -7.69 6.39
CA ARG A 553 21.38 -8.92 6.31
C ARG A 553 22.29 -10.11 6.59
N ARG A 554 21.86 -11.04 7.45
CA ARG A 554 22.52 -12.32 7.74
C ARG A 554 21.85 -13.48 7.03
#